data_b5a653d798c3cd3bcfb27a11bb1c099c
#
_entry.id   b5a653d798c3cd3bcfb27a11bb1c099c
#
_cell.length_a   1.000
_cell.length_b   1.000
_cell.length_c   1.000
_cell.angle_alpha   90.00
_cell.angle_beta   90.00
_cell.angle_gamma   90.00
#
_symmetry.space_group_name_H-M   'P 1'
#
loop_
_entity.id
_entity.type
_entity.pdbx_description
1 polymer ?
#
loop_
_entity_poly.entity_id
_entity_poly.type
_entity_poly.pdbx_seq_one_letter_code
_entity_poly.pdbx_strand_id
1 'polypeptide(L)'
;MEIENHKEEVPFAHYEALFKELNPREVLERLPDVGFDGQAFQLTLLGRSFSVTYPGCEFTARDGGALPPLPTRTFLLRYLLESKRVPFGGEWKTFREMPWGEMYIKPYTGRVLTRAAFTFGTRVAAFMAAAEKMGAVPLGHGDAGYQFDLIGPYRMQIMVWEGDDEFPPNAQVLYSDNFAEGFAAEDRVVAGDILISTIKSYM
;
A
#
# COMPACT_ATOMS: atom_id res chain seq x y z
N MET A 1 19.44 -21.62 4.89
CA MET A 1 19.37 -20.16 4.99
C MET A 1 18.95 -19.85 6.42
N GLU A 2 19.77 -19.19 7.18
CA GLU A 2 19.46 -18.80 8.56
C GLU A 2 18.44 -17.66 8.51
N ILE A 3 17.31 -17.78 9.22
CA ILE A 3 16.25 -16.76 9.21
C ILE A 3 16.64 -15.68 10.23
N GLU A 4 17.02 -14.50 9.74
CA GLU A 4 17.39 -13.35 10.59
C GLU A 4 16.16 -12.57 11.10
N ASN A 5 15.09 -12.49 10.30
CA ASN A 5 13.87 -11.77 10.62
C ASN A 5 12.62 -12.63 10.44
N HIS A 6 12.26 -13.41 11.44
CA HIS A 6 11.09 -14.29 11.41
C HIS A 6 9.76 -13.59 11.08
N LYS A 7 9.64 -12.29 11.40
CA LYS A 7 8.39 -11.54 11.16
C LYS A 7 8.16 -11.19 9.69
N GLU A 8 9.23 -11.10 8.91
CA GLU A 8 9.16 -10.73 7.50
C GLU A 8 9.48 -11.90 6.56
N GLU A 9 10.51 -12.68 6.90
CA GLU A 9 10.99 -13.77 6.03
C GLU A 9 10.05 -14.96 6.00
N VAL A 10 9.43 -15.31 7.14
CA VAL A 10 8.50 -16.46 7.19
C VAL A 10 7.24 -16.19 6.35
N PRO A 11 6.55 -15.03 6.47
CA PRO A 11 5.44 -14.70 5.59
C PRO A 11 5.85 -14.64 4.11
N PHE A 12 7.00 -14.02 3.80
CA PHE A 12 7.47 -13.95 2.42
C PHE A 12 7.70 -15.34 1.82
N ALA A 13 8.41 -16.24 2.51
CA ALA A 13 8.67 -17.59 2.04
C ALA A 13 7.37 -18.40 1.83
N HIS A 14 6.36 -18.19 2.69
CA HIS A 14 5.05 -18.81 2.52
C HIS A 14 4.37 -18.35 1.23
N TYR A 15 4.27 -17.04 1.00
CA TYR A 15 3.63 -16.50 -0.21
C TYR A 15 4.46 -16.73 -1.48
N GLU A 16 5.78 -16.79 -1.38
CA GLU A 16 6.64 -17.20 -2.48
C GLU A 16 6.35 -18.66 -2.91
N ALA A 17 6.15 -19.56 -1.97
CA ALA A 17 5.80 -20.93 -2.27
C ALA A 17 4.45 -21.05 -3.00
N LEU A 18 3.43 -20.32 -2.51
CA LEU A 18 2.12 -20.25 -3.16
C LEU A 18 2.18 -19.61 -4.55
N PHE A 19 3.01 -18.57 -4.72
CA PHE A 19 3.18 -17.90 -6.00
C PHE A 19 3.74 -18.83 -7.09
N LYS A 20 4.62 -19.74 -6.74
CA LYS A 20 5.19 -20.73 -7.69
C LYS A 20 4.15 -21.70 -8.26
N GLU A 21 3.06 -21.91 -7.52
CA GLU A 21 1.96 -22.83 -7.87
C GLU A 21 0.77 -22.12 -8.55
N LEU A 22 0.77 -20.78 -8.62
CA LEU A 22 -0.37 -20.04 -9.18
C LEU A 22 -0.52 -20.26 -10.69
N ASN A 23 -1.74 -20.10 -11.19
CA ASN A 23 -2.03 -20.14 -12.61
C ASN A 23 -2.03 -18.68 -13.17
N PRO A 24 -1.09 -18.28 -14.03
CA PRO A 24 -1.03 -16.93 -14.57
C PRO A 24 -2.33 -16.48 -15.27
N ARG A 25 -3.06 -17.38 -15.93
CA ARG A 25 -4.33 -17.03 -16.60
C ARG A 25 -5.40 -16.60 -15.61
N GLU A 26 -5.53 -17.31 -14.50
CA GLU A 26 -6.49 -16.96 -13.44
C GLU A 26 -6.15 -15.62 -12.78
N VAL A 27 -4.86 -15.30 -12.65
CA VAL A 27 -4.43 -13.98 -12.17
C VAL A 27 -4.90 -12.89 -13.11
N LEU A 28 -4.66 -13.02 -14.43
CA LEU A 28 -5.04 -12.02 -15.43
C LEU A 28 -6.57 -11.86 -15.55
N GLU A 29 -7.34 -12.92 -15.35
CA GLU A 29 -8.81 -12.86 -15.30
C GLU A 29 -9.31 -12.06 -14.10
N ARG A 30 -8.69 -12.24 -12.92
CA ARG A 30 -9.05 -11.52 -11.69
C ARG A 30 -8.50 -10.10 -11.64
N LEU A 31 -7.32 -9.87 -12.23
CA LEU A 31 -6.54 -8.64 -12.18
C LEU A 31 -6.13 -8.20 -13.60
N PRO A 32 -7.06 -7.73 -14.43
CA PRO A 32 -6.79 -7.35 -15.82
C PRO A 32 -5.87 -6.13 -15.95
N ASP A 33 -5.60 -5.41 -14.84
CA ASP A 33 -4.64 -4.29 -14.79
C ASP A 33 -3.19 -4.75 -14.59
N VAL A 34 -2.97 -6.05 -14.35
CA VAL A 34 -1.64 -6.67 -14.22
C VAL A 34 -1.16 -7.14 -15.60
N GLY A 35 0.05 -6.75 -15.97
CA GLY A 35 0.69 -7.26 -17.19
C GLY A 35 1.36 -8.60 -16.94
N PHE A 36 1.42 -9.46 -17.99
CA PHE A 36 2.22 -10.67 -17.99
C PHE A 36 2.77 -10.93 -19.40
N ASP A 37 4.09 -11.02 -19.54
CA ASP A 37 4.76 -11.20 -20.83
C ASP A 37 5.13 -12.67 -21.13
N GLY A 38 4.62 -13.60 -20.34
CA GLY A 38 4.95 -15.03 -20.42
C GLY A 38 6.10 -15.45 -19.51
N GLN A 39 6.83 -14.51 -18.91
CA GLN A 39 7.96 -14.76 -18.01
C GLN A 39 7.85 -14.02 -16.69
N ALA A 40 7.23 -12.82 -16.66
CA ALA A 40 7.14 -12.00 -15.47
C ALA A 40 5.80 -11.25 -15.42
N PHE A 41 5.27 -11.10 -14.23
CA PHE A 41 4.16 -10.18 -13.94
C PHE A 41 4.68 -8.74 -13.83
N GLN A 42 3.91 -7.79 -14.36
CA GLN A 42 4.18 -6.36 -14.25
C GLN A 42 3.14 -5.69 -13.38
N LEU A 43 3.60 -4.97 -12.38
CA LEU A 43 2.79 -4.33 -11.34
C LEU A 43 3.20 -2.86 -11.19
N THR A 44 2.24 -2.00 -10.92
CA THR A 44 2.52 -0.60 -10.54
C THR A 44 1.98 -0.35 -9.13
N LEU A 45 2.86 0.06 -8.21
CA LEU A 45 2.55 0.39 -6.84
C LEU A 45 2.99 1.83 -6.56
N LEU A 46 2.05 2.72 -6.21
CA LEU A 46 2.31 4.14 -5.95
C LEU A 46 3.16 4.80 -7.06
N GLY A 47 2.78 4.55 -8.30
CA GLY A 47 3.45 5.10 -9.49
C GLY A 47 4.77 4.41 -9.88
N ARG A 48 5.31 3.52 -9.06
CA ARG A 48 6.54 2.76 -9.37
C ARG A 48 6.21 1.41 -10.00
N SER A 49 6.91 1.07 -11.06
CA SER A 49 6.72 -0.20 -11.79
C SER A 49 7.72 -1.26 -11.36
N PHE A 50 7.19 -2.46 -11.11
CA PHE A 50 7.95 -3.64 -10.71
C PHE A 50 7.63 -4.81 -11.64
N SER A 51 8.59 -5.70 -11.82
CA SER A 51 8.35 -7.01 -12.39
C SER A 51 8.71 -8.12 -11.41
N VAL A 52 7.96 -9.23 -11.51
CA VAL A 52 8.16 -10.43 -10.69
C VAL A 52 8.21 -11.62 -11.62
N THR A 53 9.37 -12.29 -11.71
CA THR A 53 9.54 -13.46 -12.59
C THR A 53 8.69 -14.62 -12.12
N TYR A 54 8.08 -15.35 -13.06
CA TYR A 54 7.29 -16.54 -12.77
C TYR A 54 7.91 -17.76 -13.44
N PRO A 55 8.06 -18.86 -12.72
CA PRO A 55 7.77 -19.09 -11.31
C PRO A 55 8.90 -18.66 -10.34
N GLY A 56 9.96 -18.01 -10.81
CA GLY A 56 11.18 -17.71 -10.07
C GLY A 56 11.02 -16.77 -8.88
N CYS A 57 9.97 -15.93 -8.86
CA CYS A 57 9.67 -14.96 -7.79
C CYS A 57 10.78 -13.90 -7.57
N GLU A 58 11.55 -13.59 -8.60
CA GLU A 58 12.57 -12.53 -8.53
C GLU A 58 11.95 -11.18 -8.86
N PHE A 59 12.12 -10.23 -7.93
CA PHE A 59 11.64 -8.85 -8.09
C PHE A 59 12.66 -7.97 -8.78
N THR A 60 12.19 -7.12 -9.69
CA THR A 60 13.00 -6.08 -10.33
C THR A 60 12.24 -4.76 -10.32
N ALA A 61 12.90 -3.66 -9.93
CA ALA A 61 12.37 -2.31 -10.08
C ALA A 61 12.65 -1.82 -11.50
N ARG A 62 11.61 -1.59 -12.29
CA ARG A 62 11.75 -1.22 -13.72
C ARG A 62 12.22 0.22 -13.94
N ASP A 63 12.14 1.05 -12.91
CA ASP A 63 12.68 2.40 -12.87
C ASP A 63 14.20 2.45 -12.55
N GLY A 64 14.84 1.29 -12.36
CA GLY A 64 16.24 1.19 -11.95
C GLY A 64 16.51 1.56 -10.48
N GLY A 65 15.47 1.87 -9.71
CA GLY A 65 15.56 2.21 -8.30
C GLY A 65 15.74 0.98 -7.39
N ALA A 66 15.78 1.23 -6.09
CA ALA A 66 15.87 0.16 -5.10
C ALA A 66 14.63 -0.74 -5.12
N LEU A 67 14.84 -2.01 -4.82
CA LEU A 67 13.75 -2.97 -4.60
C LEU A 67 12.93 -2.56 -3.37
N PRO A 68 11.62 -2.84 -3.36
CA PRO A 68 10.81 -2.60 -2.19
C PRO A 68 11.23 -3.53 -1.04
N PRO A 69 11.03 -3.09 0.22
CA PRO A 69 11.28 -3.93 1.39
C PRO A 69 10.48 -5.23 1.35
N LEU A 70 10.91 -6.23 2.11
CA LEU A 70 10.30 -7.56 2.12
C LEU A 70 8.78 -7.54 2.42
N PRO A 71 8.28 -6.74 3.39
CA PRO A 71 6.83 -6.63 3.62
C PRO A 71 6.05 -6.12 2.41
N THR A 72 6.62 -5.19 1.65
CA THR A 72 6.01 -4.69 0.41
C THR A 72 6.02 -5.75 -0.69
N ARG A 73 7.10 -6.53 -0.82
CA ARG A 73 7.13 -7.67 -1.76
C ARG A 73 6.09 -8.72 -1.39
N THR A 74 5.95 -9.03 -0.10
CA THR A 74 4.89 -9.93 0.40
C THR A 74 3.50 -9.40 0.05
N PHE A 75 3.25 -8.10 0.23
CA PHE A 75 1.99 -7.46 -0.16
C PHE A 75 1.71 -7.61 -1.67
N LEU A 76 2.72 -7.43 -2.52
CA LEU A 76 2.58 -7.62 -3.97
C LEU A 76 2.29 -9.08 -4.36
N LEU A 77 2.91 -10.07 -3.68
CA LEU A 77 2.59 -11.48 -3.87
C LEU A 77 1.15 -11.78 -3.45
N ARG A 78 0.70 -11.28 -2.30
CA ARG A 78 -0.68 -11.45 -1.84
C ARG A 78 -1.67 -10.79 -2.80
N TYR A 79 -1.35 -9.62 -3.34
CA TYR A 79 -2.18 -8.99 -4.37
C TYR A 79 -2.37 -9.91 -5.57
N LEU A 80 -1.30 -10.54 -6.09
CA LEU A 80 -1.39 -11.49 -7.19
C LEU A 80 -2.15 -12.76 -6.83
N LEU A 81 -2.02 -13.26 -5.61
CA LEU A 81 -2.61 -14.51 -5.15
C LEU A 81 -4.09 -14.39 -4.75
N GLU A 82 -4.43 -13.35 -3.99
CA GLU A 82 -5.68 -13.27 -3.24
C GLU A 82 -6.61 -12.15 -3.70
N SER A 83 -6.08 -11.06 -4.29
CA SER A 83 -6.88 -9.90 -4.67
C SER A 83 -7.66 -10.12 -5.96
N LYS A 84 -8.66 -9.30 -6.17
CA LYS A 84 -9.46 -9.22 -7.40
C LYS A 84 -9.66 -7.76 -7.78
N ARG A 85 -9.94 -7.50 -9.05
CA ARG A 85 -10.33 -6.16 -9.49
C ARG A 85 -11.77 -5.87 -9.07
N VAL A 86 -11.93 -4.88 -8.19
CA VAL A 86 -13.23 -4.34 -7.79
C VAL A 86 -13.25 -2.86 -8.19
N PRO A 87 -14.20 -2.41 -9.03
CA PRO A 87 -14.29 -1.00 -9.39
C PRO A 87 -14.50 -0.11 -8.16
N PHE A 88 -13.94 1.09 -8.17
CA PHE A 88 -14.22 2.10 -7.16
C PHE A 88 -15.68 2.57 -7.30
N GLY A 89 -16.48 2.44 -6.25
CA GLY A 89 -17.90 2.81 -6.22
C GLY A 89 -18.14 4.30 -5.97
N GLY A 90 -17.11 5.06 -5.59
CA GLY A 90 -17.19 6.50 -5.34
C GLY A 90 -17.21 6.88 -3.87
N GLU A 91 -17.21 5.92 -2.95
CA GLU A 91 -17.19 6.18 -1.53
C GLU A 91 -15.80 6.01 -0.91
N TRP A 92 -15.53 6.79 0.13
CA TRP A 92 -14.33 6.68 0.93
C TRP A 92 -14.66 6.13 2.31
N LYS A 93 -13.88 5.15 2.76
CA LYS A 93 -14.10 4.44 4.03
C LYS A 93 -12.90 4.64 4.95
N THR A 94 -13.18 4.80 6.23
CA THR A 94 -12.16 4.63 7.25
C THR A 94 -11.82 3.15 7.40
N PHE A 95 -10.67 2.84 7.97
CA PHE A 95 -10.30 1.44 8.27
C PHE A 95 -11.35 0.73 9.13
N ARG A 96 -11.95 1.45 10.08
CA ARG A 96 -12.95 0.93 11.03
C ARG A 96 -14.25 0.50 10.35
N GLU A 97 -14.69 1.21 9.30
CA GLU A 97 -15.95 0.92 8.58
C GLU A 97 -15.86 -0.32 7.69
N MET A 98 -14.65 -0.84 7.44
CA MET A 98 -14.45 -2.02 6.63
C MET A 98 -14.51 -3.30 7.48
N PRO A 99 -14.82 -4.48 6.87
CA PRO A 99 -14.87 -5.76 7.59
C PRO A 99 -13.61 -6.01 8.43
N TRP A 100 -13.78 -6.47 9.67
CA TRP A 100 -12.72 -6.72 10.66
C TRP A 100 -11.95 -5.48 11.14
N GLY A 101 -12.32 -4.27 10.69
CA GLY A 101 -11.66 -3.02 11.06
C GLY A 101 -11.62 -2.78 12.56
N GLU A 102 -12.71 -3.05 13.28
CA GLU A 102 -12.75 -2.90 14.74
C GLU A 102 -11.74 -3.80 15.47
N MET A 103 -11.55 -5.03 15.02
CA MET A 103 -10.62 -5.96 15.66
C MET A 103 -9.16 -5.52 15.53
N TYR A 104 -8.83 -4.90 14.40
CA TYR A 104 -7.47 -4.46 14.07
C TYR A 104 -7.23 -2.97 14.34
N ILE A 105 -8.20 -2.25 14.93
CA ILE A 105 -8.13 -0.79 15.09
C ILE A 105 -6.94 -0.34 15.94
N LYS A 106 -6.59 -1.06 17.00
CA LYS A 106 -5.46 -0.70 17.88
C LYS A 106 -4.11 -0.74 17.14
N PRO A 107 -3.71 -1.87 16.52
CA PRO A 107 -2.46 -1.91 15.75
C PRO A 107 -2.51 -0.95 14.56
N TYR A 108 -3.65 -0.78 13.89
CA TYR A 108 -3.81 0.17 12.81
C TYR A 108 -3.57 1.62 13.27
N THR A 109 -4.18 2.03 14.37
CA THR A 109 -4.01 3.39 14.90
C THR A 109 -2.54 3.71 15.17
N GLY A 110 -1.80 2.83 15.81
CA GLY A 110 -0.38 3.04 16.10
C GLY A 110 0.50 3.02 14.85
N ARG A 111 0.32 2.01 14.00
CA ARG A 111 1.17 1.80 12.83
C ARG A 111 0.89 2.78 11.69
N VAL A 112 -0.37 3.23 11.54
CA VAL A 112 -0.78 4.07 10.42
C VAL A 112 -1.11 5.48 10.90
N LEU A 113 -2.16 5.69 11.68
CA LEU A 113 -2.63 7.05 12.00
C LEU A 113 -1.62 7.84 12.82
N THR A 114 -1.16 7.30 13.95
CA THR A 114 -0.18 7.98 14.82
C THR A 114 1.14 8.21 14.08
N ARG A 115 1.59 7.20 13.34
CA ARG A 115 2.82 7.32 12.55
C ARG A 115 2.69 8.40 11.47
N ALA A 116 1.57 8.46 10.74
CA ALA A 116 1.32 9.50 9.74
C ALA A 116 1.31 10.89 10.38
N ALA A 117 0.55 11.07 11.48
CA ALA A 117 0.46 12.31 12.20
C ALA A 117 1.84 12.87 12.59
N PHE A 118 2.66 12.06 13.30
CA PHE A 118 3.97 12.51 13.74
C PHE A 118 5.04 12.55 12.65
N THR A 119 4.87 11.81 11.55
CA THR A 119 5.82 11.89 10.41
C THR A 119 5.57 13.12 9.56
N PHE A 120 4.31 13.49 9.34
CA PHE A 120 3.92 14.52 8.39
C PHE A 120 3.42 15.80 9.04
N GLY A 121 2.64 15.73 10.14
CA GLY A 121 2.06 16.88 10.81
C GLY A 121 3.05 17.76 11.56
N THR A 122 4.30 17.32 11.70
CA THR A 122 5.43 18.17 12.16
C THR A 122 6.22 18.76 10.99
N ARG A 123 5.91 18.41 9.75
CA ARG A 123 6.65 18.78 8.53
C ARG A 123 5.71 18.85 7.32
N VAL A 124 4.59 19.55 7.47
CA VAL A 124 3.51 19.61 6.47
C VAL A 124 4.03 20.05 5.09
N ALA A 125 4.89 21.07 5.02
CA ALA A 125 5.46 21.53 3.75
C ALA A 125 6.29 20.44 3.03
N ALA A 126 7.05 19.62 3.77
CA ALA A 126 7.80 18.52 3.19
C ALA A 126 6.88 17.39 2.72
N PHE A 127 5.81 17.11 3.46
CA PHE A 127 4.76 16.17 3.05
C PHE A 127 4.09 16.61 1.73
N MET A 128 3.70 17.89 1.61
CA MET A 128 3.11 18.44 0.39
C MET A 128 4.04 18.28 -0.82
N ALA A 129 5.31 18.69 -0.68
CA ALA A 129 6.31 18.55 -1.73
C ALA A 129 6.54 17.09 -2.15
N ALA A 130 6.55 16.16 -1.19
CA ALA A 130 6.69 14.73 -1.47
C ALA A 130 5.46 14.18 -2.21
N ALA A 131 4.24 14.52 -1.79
CA ALA A 131 2.99 14.09 -2.42
C ALA A 131 2.89 14.61 -3.87
N GLU A 132 3.22 15.87 -4.10
CA GLU A 132 3.25 16.48 -5.43
C GLU A 132 4.28 15.79 -6.34
N LYS A 133 5.47 15.52 -5.83
CA LYS A 133 6.52 14.78 -6.56
C LYS A 133 6.08 13.36 -6.92
N MET A 134 5.22 12.74 -6.13
CA MET A 134 4.62 11.44 -6.43
C MET A 134 3.43 11.53 -7.39
N GLY A 135 3.02 12.71 -7.82
CA GLY A 135 1.85 12.92 -8.69
C GLY A 135 0.51 12.73 -8.00
N ALA A 136 0.47 12.85 -6.67
CA ALA A 136 -0.76 12.72 -5.91
C ALA A 136 -1.73 13.89 -6.17
N VAL A 137 -3.03 13.62 -6.09
CA VAL A 137 -4.08 14.60 -6.32
C VAL A 137 -4.37 15.36 -5.04
N PRO A 138 -4.24 16.71 -5.00
CA PRO A 138 -4.51 17.48 -3.79
C PRO A 138 -5.99 17.46 -3.41
N LEU A 139 -6.27 17.49 -2.12
CA LEU A 139 -7.60 17.54 -1.52
C LEU A 139 -7.76 18.84 -0.72
N GLY A 140 -8.99 19.36 -0.68
CA GLY A 140 -9.31 20.59 0.09
C GLY A 140 -9.61 20.33 1.58
N HIS A 141 -8.97 19.34 2.21
CA HIS A 141 -9.24 18.94 3.59
C HIS A 141 -7.93 18.79 4.39
N GLY A 142 -7.97 19.16 5.69
CA GLY A 142 -6.80 19.24 6.55
C GLY A 142 -5.93 20.47 6.22
N ASP A 143 -4.78 20.58 6.88
CA ASP A 143 -3.75 21.55 6.51
C ASP A 143 -3.03 21.10 5.24
N ALA A 144 -2.96 19.79 5.01
CA ALA A 144 -2.59 19.17 3.75
C ALA A 144 -3.32 17.84 3.56
N GLY A 145 -3.86 17.59 2.37
CA GLY A 145 -4.53 16.35 2.02
C GLY A 145 -4.24 15.94 0.58
N TYR A 146 -4.01 14.64 0.37
CA TYR A 146 -3.72 14.10 -0.96
C TYR A 146 -4.33 12.73 -1.17
N GLN A 147 -4.72 12.45 -2.43
CA GLN A 147 -5.15 11.15 -2.90
C GLN A 147 -4.02 10.50 -3.71
N PHE A 148 -3.83 9.22 -3.47
CA PHE A 148 -2.83 8.37 -4.12
C PHE A 148 -3.50 7.18 -4.80
N ASP A 149 -3.09 6.87 -6.02
CA ASP A 149 -3.37 5.58 -6.63
C ASP A 149 -2.38 4.56 -6.05
N LEU A 150 -2.88 3.57 -5.30
CA LEU A 150 -2.02 2.58 -4.64
C LEU A 150 -1.59 1.50 -5.62
N ILE A 151 -2.53 0.68 -6.08
CA ILE A 151 -2.31 -0.44 -7.00
C ILE A 151 -3.62 -0.78 -7.74
N GLY A 152 -3.58 -0.97 -9.06
CA GLY A 152 -4.78 -1.23 -9.85
C GLY A 152 -5.86 -0.17 -9.60
N PRO A 153 -7.12 -0.56 -9.28
CA PRO A 153 -8.21 0.38 -9.03
C PRO A 153 -8.24 0.93 -7.58
N TYR A 154 -7.31 0.52 -6.72
CA TYR A 154 -7.33 0.83 -5.29
C TYR A 154 -6.62 2.14 -4.97
N ARG A 155 -7.32 3.02 -4.25
CA ARG A 155 -6.89 4.39 -3.94
C ARG A 155 -6.92 4.65 -2.45
N MET A 156 -6.03 5.53 -2.01
CA MET A 156 -5.98 5.97 -0.61
C MET A 156 -5.94 7.49 -0.54
N GLN A 157 -6.54 8.04 0.50
CA GLN A 157 -6.40 9.46 0.85
C GLN A 157 -5.71 9.57 2.20
N ILE A 158 -4.88 10.59 2.35
CA ILE A 158 -4.28 10.96 3.62
C ILE A 158 -4.46 12.47 3.83
N MET A 159 -5.04 12.82 4.96
CA MET A 159 -5.19 14.19 5.44
C MET A 159 -4.36 14.36 6.71
N VAL A 160 -3.69 15.49 6.83
CA VAL A 160 -2.77 15.80 7.92
C VAL A 160 -3.15 17.15 8.50
N TRP A 161 -3.13 17.25 9.83
CA TRP A 161 -3.26 18.49 10.58
C TRP A 161 -1.96 18.73 11.35
N GLU A 162 -1.44 19.94 11.22
CA GLU A 162 -0.23 20.36 11.92
C GLU A 162 -0.48 20.42 13.43
N GLY A 163 0.50 19.98 14.21
CA GLY A 163 0.45 20.16 15.66
C GLY A 163 0.88 21.58 16.05
N ASP A 164 0.33 22.08 17.14
CA ASP A 164 0.68 23.35 17.76
C ASP A 164 1.01 23.17 19.26
N ASP A 165 1.12 24.27 20.00
CA ASP A 165 1.44 24.25 21.44
C ASP A 165 0.32 23.63 22.31
N GLU A 166 -0.92 23.58 21.79
CA GLU A 166 -2.09 23.08 22.51
C GLU A 166 -2.50 21.66 22.04
N PHE A 167 -2.30 21.37 20.77
CA PHE A 167 -2.76 20.11 20.16
C PHE A 167 -1.64 19.36 19.43
N PRO A 168 -1.51 18.05 19.66
CA PRO A 168 -0.57 17.24 18.88
C PRO A 168 -1.01 17.15 17.41
N PRO A 169 -0.09 16.86 16.48
CA PRO A 169 -0.43 16.63 15.09
C PRO A 169 -1.41 15.46 14.94
N ASN A 170 -2.26 15.53 13.93
CA ASN A 170 -3.24 14.51 13.65
C ASN A 170 -3.19 14.07 12.16
N ALA A 171 -3.70 12.88 11.88
CA ALA A 171 -3.84 12.38 10.52
C ALA A 171 -5.07 11.48 10.37
N GLN A 172 -5.68 11.52 9.19
CA GLN A 172 -6.72 10.61 8.78
C GLN A 172 -6.29 9.91 7.48
N VAL A 173 -6.56 8.61 7.40
CA VAL A 173 -6.35 7.82 6.19
C VAL A 173 -7.69 7.21 5.80
N LEU A 174 -8.07 7.43 4.53
CA LEU A 174 -9.26 6.83 3.93
C LEU A 174 -8.84 5.89 2.81
N TYR A 175 -9.65 4.90 2.59
CA TYR A 175 -9.52 3.88 1.56
C TYR A 175 -10.70 3.99 0.61
N SER A 176 -10.50 3.78 -0.68
CA SER A 176 -11.61 3.61 -1.61
C SER A 176 -12.44 2.39 -1.18
N ASP A 177 -13.75 2.45 -1.35
CA ASP A 177 -14.73 1.45 -0.86
C ASP A 177 -14.44 0.01 -1.31
N ASN A 178 -13.82 -0.13 -2.48
CA ASN A 178 -13.44 -1.42 -3.06
C ASN A 178 -12.36 -2.18 -2.26
N PHE A 179 -11.61 -1.51 -1.35
CA PHE A 179 -10.65 -2.20 -0.47
C PHE A 179 -11.29 -3.27 0.41
N ALA A 180 -12.55 -3.08 0.78
CA ALA A 180 -13.27 -4.04 1.62
C ALA A 180 -13.37 -5.44 0.98
N GLU A 181 -13.42 -5.49 -0.36
CA GLU A 181 -13.53 -6.74 -1.12
C GLU A 181 -12.20 -7.21 -1.71
N GLY A 182 -11.27 -6.30 -1.99
CA GLY A 182 -10.00 -6.60 -2.63
C GLY A 182 -8.87 -7.00 -1.68
N PHE A 183 -8.98 -6.63 -0.40
CA PHE A 183 -7.90 -6.83 0.56
C PHE A 183 -8.41 -7.28 1.93
N ALA A 184 -7.70 -8.21 2.56
CA ALA A 184 -7.90 -8.57 3.96
C ALA A 184 -7.57 -7.40 4.90
N ALA A 185 -8.03 -7.46 6.16
CA ALA A 185 -7.78 -6.39 7.13
C ALA A 185 -6.28 -6.15 7.37
N GLU A 186 -5.49 -7.21 7.42
CA GLU A 186 -4.03 -7.11 7.57
C GLU A 186 -3.38 -6.40 6.40
N ASP A 187 -3.78 -6.71 5.15
CA ASP A 187 -3.25 -6.05 3.96
C ASP A 187 -3.57 -4.57 3.92
N ARG A 188 -4.74 -4.17 4.43
CA ARG A 188 -5.12 -2.76 4.55
C ARG A 188 -4.22 -1.99 5.53
N VAL A 189 -3.79 -2.65 6.64
CA VAL A 189 -2.76 -2.08 7.53
C VAL A 189 -1.43 -1.94 6.82
N VAL A 190 -1.01 -2.99 6.09
CA VAL A 190 0.24 -2.98 5.30
C VAL A 190 0.19 -1.92 4.20
N ALA A 191 -0.94 -1.74 3.52
CA ALA A 191 -1.13 -0.69 2.52
C ALA A 191 -0.90 0.72 3.12
N GLY A 192 -1.41 0.97 4.34
CA GLY A 192 -1.14 2.19 5.08
C GLY A 192 0.34 2.38 5.41
N ASP A 193 1.01 1.34 5.88
CA ASP A 193 2.45 1.37 6.15
C ASP A 193 3.28 1.66 4.87
N ILE A 194 2.91 1.04 3.75
CA ILE A 194 3.56 1.24 2.45
C ILE A 194 3.39 2.69 2.00
N LEU A 195 2.17 3.23 2.06
CA LEU A 195 1.89 4.62 1.68
C LEU A 195 2.76 5.59 2.49
N ILE A 196 2.76 5.48 3.82
CA ILE A 196 3.53 6.37 4.70
C ILE A 196 5.04 6.23 4.43
N SER A 197 5.53 5.00 4.31
CA SER A 197 6.96 4.76 4.06
C SER A 197 7.40 5.30 2.71
N THR A 198 6.55 5.16 1.68
CA THR A 198 6.83 5.68 0.35
C THR A 198 6.85 7.19 0.35
N ILE A 199 5.82 7.88 0.88
CA ILE A 199 5.81 9.34 0.98
C ILE A 199 7.07 9.84 1.72
N LYS A 200 7.40 9.21 2.87
CA LYS A 200 8.59 9.57 3.64
C LYS A 200 9.90 9.45 2.84
N SER A 201 9.99 8.51 1.90
CA SER A 201 11.18 8.37 1.07
C SER A 201 11.36 9.47 0.02
N TYR A 202 10.32 10.25 -0.23
CA TYR A 202 10.33 11.41 -1.13
C TYR A 202 10.55 12.75 -0.40
N MET A 203 10.48 12.76 0.95
CA MET A 203 10.76 13.93 1.81
C MET A 203 12.25 14.17 1.98
#